data_534e8b7872caef6dea61fcb0e40b262e
#
_entry.id   534e8b7872caef6dea61fcb0e40b262e
#
_cell.length_a   1.000
_cell.length_b   1.000
_cell.length_c   1.000
_cell.angle_alpha   90.00
_cell.angle_beta   90.00
_cell.angle_gamma   90.00
#
_symmetry.space_group_name_H-M   'P 1'
#
loop_
_entity.id
_entity.type
_entity.pdbx_description
1 polymer ?
#
loop_
_entity_poly.entity_id
_entity_poly.type
_entity_poly.pdbx_seq_one_letter_code
_entity_poly.pdbx_strand_id
1 'polypeptide(L)'
;MDLNYIVNTFLVTLKGIPVTLIIMVVAILLSFIPALLLALGQIYKVRGVRTFSVVYLAFIRATPPILLILFFYSLFPSLLNQIFKSLGSQVDVFKFNPLYYAFIIYSLMTTGSLSEILRSAILTVDKGQLEAAQAIGLTNFQAYRRIVFPQALRSALPNLANLVINLVKGTSLVFVMTVKDITALAKIEASHSYQYSESYLVIFVIYIIICGLIQWIFRGLEKRYDLA
;
A
#
# COMPACT_ATOMS: atom_id res chain seq x y z
N MET A 1 34.50 -9.38 0.94
CA MET A 1 33.39 -8.93 0.05
C MET A 1 33.84 -9.10 -1.40
N ASP A 2 33.11 -9.88 -2.16
CA ASP A 2 33.36 -10.09 -3.58
C ASP A 2 32.63 -9.00 -4.39
N LEU A 3 33.42 -8.06 -4.95
CA LEU A 3 32.88 -6.94 -5.73
C LEU A 3 32.14 -7.42 -7.00
N ASN A 4 32.66 -8.45 -7.66
CA ASN A 4 32.04 -9.00 -8.88
C ASN A 4 30.65 -9.59 -8.54
N TYR A 5 30.56 -10.30 -7.41
CA TYR A 5 29.29 -10.83 -6.94
C TYR A 5 28.29 -9.70 -6.61
N ILE A 6 28.72 -8.64 -5.89
CA ILE A 6 27.88 -7.50 -5.54
C ILE A 6 27.31 -6.83 -6.79
N VAL A 7 28.16 -6.57 -7.81
CA VAL A 7 27.73 -5.93 -9.06
C VAL A 7 26.74 -6.83 -9.82
N ASN A 8 27.04 -8.12 -9.94
CA ASN A 8 26.14 -9.05 -10.63
C ASN A 8 24.78 -9.15 -9.92
N THR A 9 24.81 -9.36 -8.58
CA THR A 9 23.59 -9.42 -7.77
C THR A 9 22.79 -8.12 -7.86
N PHE A 10 23.45 -6.96 -7.88
CA PHE A 10 22.79 -5.68 -8.06
C PHE A 10 22.03 -5.63 -9.39
N LEU A 11 22.67 -5.98 -10.51
CA LEU A 11 22.05 -5.97 -11.85
C LEU A 11 20.87 -6.95 -11.94
N VAL A 12 20.99 -8.14 -11.37
CA VAL A 12 19.91 -9.14 -11.35
C VAL A 12 18.74 -8.63 -10.51
N THR A 13 19.02 -8.06 -9.36
CA THR A 13 18.02 -7.59 -8.40
C THR A 13 17.22 -6.38 -8.91
N LEU A 14 17.82 -5.53 -9.78
CA LEU A 14 17.09 -4.43 -10.42
C LEU A 14 15.86 -4.92 -11.22
N LYS A 15 15.87 -6.15 -11.73
CA LYS A 15 14.73 -6.76 -12.43
C LYS A 15 13.51 -6.96 -11.51
N GLY A 16 13.68 -6.93 -10.20
CA GLY A 16 12.60 -6.99 -9.23
C GLY A 16 11.89 -5.65 -8.99
N ILE A 17 12.50 -4.52 -9.38
CA ILE A 17 11.92 -3.18 -9.18
C ILE A 17 10.51 -3.04 -9.78
N PRO A 18 10.24 -3.46 -11.03
CA PRO A 18 8.91 -3.37 -11.60
C PRO A 18 7.86 -4.09 -10.76
N VAL A 19 8.17 -5.26 -10.23
CA VAL A 19 7.24 -6.05 -9.39
C VAL A 19 6.92 -5.31 -8.10
N THR A 20 7.94 -4.79 -7.42
CA THR A 20 7.80 -3.96 -6.22
C THR A 20 6.90 -2.75 -6.47
N LEU A 21 7.16 -2.01 -7.55
CA LEU A 21 6.40 -0.80 -7.90
C LEU A 21 4.97 -1.12 -8.34
N ILE A 22 4.74 -2.20 -9.09
CA ILE A 22 3.39 -2.63 -9.48
C ILE A 22 2.57 -3.00 -8.26
N ILE A 23 3.12 -3.77 -7.30
CA ILE A 23 2.42 -4.09 -6.06
C ILE A 23 2.03 -2.81 -5.32
N MET A 24 2.94 -1.86 -5.18
CA MET A 24 2.69 -0.57 -4.54
C MET A 24 1.55 0.19 -5.23
N VAL A 25 1.62 0.37 -6.55
CA VAL A 25 0.62 1.13 -7.32
C VAL A 25 -0.75 0.45 -7.25
N VAL A 26 -0.81 -0.84 -7.50
CA VAL A 26 -2.07 -1.60 -7.47
C VAL A 26 -2.68 -1.60 -6.07
N ALA A 27 -1.87 -1.76 -5.02
CA ALA A 27 -2.35 -1.72 -3.65
C ALA A 27 -2.99 -0.36 -3.31
N ILE A 28 -2.38 0.76 -3.71
CA ILE A 28 -2.93 2.10 -3.50
C ILE A 28 -4.24 2.29 -4.29
N LEU A 29 -4.25 1.91 -5.57
CA LEU A 29 -5.44 2.07 -6.41
C LEU A 29 -6.63 1.26 -5.91
N LEU A 30 -6.43 -0.01 -5.59
CA LEU A 30 -7.49 -0.88 -5.08
C LEU A 30 -7.94 -0.49 -3.66
N SER A 31 -7.06 0.05 -2.84
CA SER A 31 -7.40 0.49 -1.48
C SER A 31 -8.11 1.85 -1.44
N PHE A 32 -8.03 2.67 -2.49
CA PHE A 32 -8.51 4.05 -2.43
C PHE A 32 -10.01 4.17 -2.14
N ILE A 33 -10.85 3.44 -2.90
CA ILE A 33 -12.31 3.50 -2.70
C ILE A 33 -12.72 2.95 -1.34
N PRO A 34 -12.32 1.73 -0.93
CA PRO A 34 -12.67 1.25 0.41
C PRO A 34 -12.12 2.13 1.53
N ALA A 35 -10.91 2.67 1.40
CA ALA A 35 -10.36 3.59 2.39
C ALA A 35 -11.17 4.88 2.51
N LEU A 36 -11.61 5.46 1.38
CA LEU A 36 -12.46 6.65 1.38
C LEU A 36 -13.82 6.37 2.04
N LEU A 37 -14.44 5.23 1.73
CA LEU A 37 -15.71 4.83 2.35
C LEU A 37 -15.57 4.66 3.86
N LEU A 38 -14.49 4.03 4.33
CA LEU A 38 -14.20 3.88 5.75
C LEU A 38 -13.95 5.24 6.42
N ALA A 39 -13.19 6.13 5.77
CA ALA A 39 -12.92 7.49 6.26
C ALA A 39 -14.21 8.31 6.42
N LEU A 40 -15.03 8.36 5.37
CA LEU A 40 -16.31 9.08 5.40
C LEU A 40 -17.29 8.46 6.40
N GLY A 41 -17.37 7.14 6.48
CA GLY A 41 -18.21 6.44 7.44
C GLY A 41 -17.86 6.75 8.90
N GLN A 42 -16.56 6.96 9.18
CA GLN A 42 -16.11 7.42 10.50
C GLN A 42 -16.44 8.90 10.76
N ILE A 43 -16.21 9.77 9.76
CA ILE A 43 -16.50 11.22 9.85
C ILE A 43 -17.98 11.45 10.10
N TYR A 44 -18.85 10.81 9.32
CA TYR A 44 -20.31 10.95 9.43
C TYR A 44 -20.93 10.03 10.49
N LYS A 45 -20.11 9.31 11.25
CA LYS A 45 -20.54 8.42 12.36
C LYS A 45 -21.59 7.39 11.95
N VAL A 46 -21.51 6.87 10.71
CA VAL A 46 -22.39 5.80 10.22
C VAL A 46 -22.16 4.54 11.07
N ARG A 47 -23.16 4.15 11.89
CA ARG A 47 -23.00 3.16 12.99
C ARG A 47 -22.26 1.89 12.58
N GLY A 48 -22.73 1.14 11.59
CA GLY A 48 -22.11 -0.12 11.15
C GLY A 48 -20.70 0.10 10.58
N VAL A 49 -20.52 1.09 9.71
CA VAL A 49 -19.23 1.39 9.05
C VAL A 49 -18.20 1.85 10.09
N ARG A 50 -18.59 2.69 11.03
CA ARG A 50 -17.69 3.17 12.09
C ARG A 50 -17.16 2.01 12.94
N THR A 51 -18.05 1.14 13.40
CA THR A 51 -17.65 -0.02 14.22
C THR A 51 -16.75 -0.95 13.45
N PHE A 52 -17.11 -1.29 12.21
CA PHE A 52 -16.26 -2.10 11.32
C PHE A 52 -14.88 -1.45 11.12
N SER A 53 -14.82 -0.15 10.83
CA SER A 53 -13.55 0.57 10.64
C SER A 53 -12.64 0.48 11.85
N VAL A 54 -13.18 0.68 13.06
CA VAL A 54 -12.41 0.63 14.31
C VAL A 54 -11.81 -0.76 14.52
N VAL A 55 -12.63 -1.81 14.36
CA VAL A 55 -12.18 -3.20 14.53
C VAL A 55 -11.15 -3.56 13.46
N TYR A 56 -11.42 -3.22 12.21
CA TYR A 56 -10.52 -3.49 11.09
C TYR A 56 -9.15 -2.80 11.24
N LEU A 57 -9.15 -1.51 11.59
CA LEU A 57 -7.93 -0.75 11.84
C LEU A 57 -7.14 -1.32 13.02
N ALA A 58 -7.84 -1.68 14.10
CA ALA A 58 -7.21 -2.31 15.26
C ALA A 58 -6.54 -3.63 14.87
N PHE A 59 -7.24 -4.48 14.10
CA PHE A 59 -6.70 -5.77 13.62
C PHE A 59 -5.46 -5.59 12.74
N ILE A 60 -5.53 -4.72 11.72
CA ILE A 60 -4.41 -4.50 10.79
C ILE A 60 -3.19 -3.90 11.52
N ARG A 61 -3.40 -2.99 12.48
CA ARG A 61 -2.31 -2.32 13.20
C ARG A 61 -1.70 -3.15 14.32
N ALA A 62 -2.50 -3.99 14.97
CA ALA A 62 -2.03 -4.83 16.07
C ALA A 62 -1.24 -6.06 15.59
N THR A 63 -1.41 -6.46 14.33
CA THR A 63 -0.80 -7.67 13.79
C THR A 63 0.47 -7.34 13.01
N PRO A 64 1.60 -8.02 13.29
CA PRO A 64 2.82 -7.86 12.50
C PRO A 64 2.57 -8.10 11.01
N PRO A 65 3.11 -7.26 10.09
CA PRO A 65 2.84 -7.36 8.66
C PRO A 65 3.13 -8.74 8.06
N ILE A 66 4.21 -9.38 8.48
CA ILE A 66 4.56 -10.72 7.98
C ILE A 66 3.50 -11.77 8.34
N LEU A 67 2.91 -11.69 9.54
CA LEU A 67 1.86 -12.61 9.97
C LEU A 67 0.56 -12.38 9.20
N LEU A 68 0.21 -11.12 8.90
CA LEU A 68 -0.93 -10.79 8.04
C LEU A 68 -0.75 -11.39 6.64
N ILE A 69 0.45 -11.23 6.06
CA ILE A 69 0.76 -11.78 4.74
C ILE A 69 0.60 -13.31 4.73
N LEU A 70 1.23 -14.00 5.68
CA LEU A 70 1.16 -15.45 5.77
C LEU A 70 -0.26 -15.95 6.04
N PHE A 71 -0.99 -15.28 6.94
CA PHE A 71 -2.38 -15.62 7.25
C PHE A 71 -3.28 -15.51 6.02
N PHE A 72 -3.28 -14.36 5.35
CA PHE A 72 -4.13 -14.14 4.19
C PHE A 72 -3.69 -14.96 2.97
N TYR A 73 -2.38 -15.17 2.80
CA TYR A 73 -1.86 -16.01 1.72
C TYR A 73 -2.22 -17.49 1.89
N SER A 74 -2.40 -17.96 3.12
CA SER A 74 -2.93 -19.30 3.40
C SER A 74 -4.45 -19.34 3.28
N LEU A 75 -5.14 -18.31 3.75
CA LEU A 75 -6.59 -18.26 3.83
C LEU A 75 -7.27 -18.08 2.46
N PHE A 76 -6.81 -17.12 1.64
CA PHE A 76 -7.50 -16.78 0.39
C PHE A 76 -7.53 -17.91 -0.64
N PRO A 77 -6.42 -18.60 -0.96
CA PRO A 77 -6.48 -19.74 -1.86
C PRO A 77 -7.40 -20.85 -1.34
N SER A 78 -7.38 -21.10 -0.03
CA SER A 78 -8.23 -22.13 0.59
C SER A 78 -9.72 -21.80 0.48
N LEU A 79 -10.10 -20.55 0.79
CA LEU A 79 -11.49 -20.08 0.66
C LEU A 79 -11.95 -20.08 -0.80
N LEU A 80 -11.14 -19.58 -1.71
CA LEU A 80 -11.45 -19.58 -3.14
C LEU A 80 -11.62 -20.99 -3.68
N ASN A 81 -10.73 -21.92 -3.30
CA ASN A 81 -10.84 -23.32 -3.68
C ASN A 81 -12.15 -23.95 -3.20
N GLN A 82 -12.56 -23.65 -1.96
CA GLN A 82 -13.83 -24.14 -1.42
C GLN A 82 -15.03 -23.57 -2.20
N ILE A 83 -15.01 -22.27 -2.51
CA ILE A 83 -16.07 -21.62 -3.30
C ILE A 83 -16.14 -22.22 -4.71
N PHE A 84 -15.02 -22.34 -5.42
CA PHE A 84 -15.00 -22.89 -6.77
C PHE A 84 -15.48 -24.34 -6.80
N LYS A 85 -15.08 -25.16 -5.84
CA LYS A 85 -15.56 -26.54 -5.70
C LYS A 85 -17.07 -26.61 -5.44
N SER A 86 -17.60 -25.74 -4.58
CA SER A 86 -19.05 -25.69 -4.31
C SER A 86 -19.87 -25.26 -5.52
N LEU A 87 -19.28 -24.51 -6.45
CA LEU A 87 -19.87 -24.12 -7.73
C LEU A 87 -19.66 -25.15 -8.85
N GLY A 88 -19.09 -26.31 -8.54
CA GLY A 88 -18.80 -27.36 -9.53
C GLY A 88 -17.65 -27.05 -10.48
N SER A 89 -16.85 -26.02 -10.19
CA SER A 89 -15.71 -25.61 -11.02
C SER A 89 -14.48 -26.49 -10.76
N GLN A 90 -13.76 -26.83 -11.83
CA GLN A 90 -12.49 -27.56 -11.76
C GLN A 90 -11.26 -26.62 -11.72
N VAL A 91 -11.44 -25.33 -11.48
CA VAL A 91 -10.36 -24.35 -11.43
C VAL A 91 -9.46 -24.63 -10.22
N ASP A 92 -8.17 -24.87 -10.48
CA ASP A 92 -7.16 -25.02 -9.45
C ASP A 92 -6.61 -23.65 -9.06
N VAL A 93 -7.13 -23.08 -7.98
CA VAL A 93 -6.75 -21.76 -7.49
C VAL A 93 -5.30 -21.70 -6.96
N PHE A 94 -4.73 -22.84 -6.60
CA PHE A 94 -3.34 -22.90 -6.14
C PHE A 94 -2.32 -22.71 -7.28
N LYS A 95 -2.75 -22.81 -8.54
CA LYS A 95 -1.96 -22.50 -9.73
C LYS A 95 -2.00 -21.03 -10.12
N PHE A 96 -2.81 -20.21 -9.46
CA PHE A 96 -2.83 -18.78 -9.74
C PHE A 96 -1.49 -18.13 -9.41
N ASN A 97 -1.12 -17.13 -10.20
CA ASN A 97 0.09 -16.38 -9.94
C ASN A 97 0.03 -15.74 -8.54
N PRO A 98 1.00 -16.01 -7.64
CA PRO A 98 1.05 -15.45 -6.30
C PRO A 98 0.94 -13.91 -6.26
N LEU A 99 1.31 -13.25 -7.34
CA LEU A 99 1.21 -11.80 -7.48
C LEU A 99 -0.24 -11.28 -7.32
N TYR A 100 -1.26 -12.03 -7.76
CA TYR A 100 -2.66 -11.64 -7.57
C TYR A 100 -3.05 -11.63 -6.08
N TYR A 101 -2.59 -12.63 -5.33
CA TYR A 101 -2.80 -12.67 -3.88
C TYR A 101 -2.05 -11.52 -3.19
N ALA A 102 -0.84 -11.19 -3.66
CA ALA A 102 -0.10 -10.04 -3.16
C ALA A 102 -0.87 -8.74 -3.37
N PHE A 103 -1.46 -8.50 -4.54
CA PHE A 103 -2.29 -7.33 -4.80
C PHE A 103 -3.43 -7.20 -3.80
N ILE A 104 -4.17 -8.28 -3.54
CA ILE A 104 -5.29 -8.28 -2.59
C ILE A 104 -4.80 -8.01 -1.17
N ILE A 105 -3.77 -8.72 -0.71
CA ILE A 105 -3.28 -8.64 0.66
C ILE A 105 -2.73 -7.25 0.96
N TYR A 106 -1.86 -6.73 0.07
CA TYR A 106 -1.30 -5.38 0.24
C TYR A 106 -2.37 -4.30 0.13
N SER A 107 -3.40 -4.49 -0.72
CA SER A 107 -4.55 -3.57 -0.79
C SER A 107 -5.34 -3.55 0.51
N LEU A 108 -5.60 -4.70 1.13
CA LEU A 108 -6.25 -4.76 2.43
C LEU A 108 -5.41 -4.04 3.49
N MET A 109 -4.13 -4.35 3.60
CA MET A 109 -3.24 -3.69 4.57
C MET A 109 -3.18 -2.17 4.36
N THR A 110 -3.11 -1.72 3.11
CA THR A 110 -3.05 -0.31 2.73
C THR A 110 -4.36 0.42 3.01
N THR A 111 -5.51 -0.24 2.83
CA THR A 111 -6.85 0.33 3.10
C THR A 111 -6.95 0.90 4.51
N GLY A 112 -6.42 0.19 5.52
CA GLY A 112 -6.42 0.66 6.89
C GLY A 112 -5.66 1.99 7.06
N SER A 113 -4.40 2.02 6.63
CA SER A 113 -3.55 3.21 6.75
C SER A 113 -4.05 4.38 5.92
N LEU A 114 -4.48 4.12 4.68
CA LEU A 114 -5.00 5.14 3.77
C LEU A 114 -6.32 5.74 4.29
N SER A 115 -7.21 4.93 4.88
CA SER A 115 -8.47 5.44 5.44
C SER A 115 -8.24 6.46 6.56
N GLU A 116 -7.23 6.22 7.40
CA GLU A 116 -6.89 7.14 8.48
C GLU A 116 -6.23 8.42 7.96
N ILE A 117 -5.38 8.32 6.93
CA ILE A 117 -4.79 9.47 6.26
C ILE A 117 -5.88 10.35 5.64
N LEU A 118 -6.81 9.74 4.89
CA LEU A 118 -7.92 10.47 4.29
C LEU A 118 -8.83 11.10 5.33
N ARG A 119 -9.16 10.36 6.41
CA ARG A 119 -9.98 10.87 7.49
C ARG A 119 -9.32 12.05 8.20
N SER A 120 -8.06 11.95 8.56
CA SER A 120 -7.33 13.04 9.22
C SER A 120 -7.22 14.27 8.33
N ALA A 121 -6.89 14.08 7.06
CA ALA A 121 -6.77 15.15 6.08
C ALA A 121 -8.10 15.90 5.85
N ILE A 122 -9.22 15.20 5.74
CA ILE A 122 -10.53 15.85 5.61
C ILE A 122 -10.88 16.66 6.86
N LEU A 123 -10.52 16.15 8.05
CA LEU A 123 -10.78 16.82 9.32
C LEU A 123 -9.88 18.04 9.60
N THR A 124 -8.77 18.22 8.87
CA THR A 124 -7.95 19.46 8.96
C THR A 124 -8.60 20.65 8.26
N VAL A 125 -9.53 20.41 7.33
CA VAL A 125 -10.24 21.49 6.66
C VAL A 125 -11.28 22.08 7.61
N ASP A 126 -11.25 23.41 7.77
CA ASP A 126 -12.19 24.11 8.64
C ASP A 126 -13.64 23.88 8.19
N LYS A 127 -14.53 23.60 9.15
CA LYS A 127 -15.95 23.35 8.87
C LYS A 127 -16.65 24.54 8.23
N GLY A 128 -16.21 25.75 8.56
CA GLY A 128 -16.72 26.99 7.97
C GLY A 128 -16.54 27.03 6.45
N GLN A 129 -15.54 26.36 5.90
CA GLN A 129 -15.38 26.23 4.44
C GLN A 129 -16.54 25.45 3.80
N LEU A 130 -16.99 24.38 4.45
CA LEU A 130 -18.14 23.60 3.97
C LEU A 130 -19.44 24.38 4.15
N GLU A 131 -19.63 25.04 5.29
CA GLU A 131 -20.80 25.86 5.61
C GLU A 131 -20.91 27.06 4.67
N ALA A 132 -19.82 27.77 4.40
CA ALA A 132 -19.77 28.87 3.44
C ALA A 132 -20.12 28.42 2.01
N ALA A 133 -19.59 27.24 1.60
CA ALA A 133 -19.92 26.66 0.31
C ALA A 133 -21.42 26.36 0.15
N GLN A 134 -22.03 25.84 1.20
CA GLN A 134 -23.47 25.55 1.24
C GLN A 134 -24.31 26.84 1.24
N ALA A 135 -23.86 27.88 1.94
CA ALA A 135 -24.53 29.16 1.99
C ALA A 135 -24.64 29.87 0.62
N ILE A 136 -23.67 29.63 -0.28
CA ILE A 136 -23.70 30.12 -1.67
C ILE A 136 -24.38 29.14 -2.64
N GLY A 137 -25.09 28.10 -2.13
CA GLY A 137 -25.90 27.18 -2.91
C GLY A 137 -25.18 26.00 -3.52
N LEU A 138 -23.94 25.71 -3.13
CA LEU A 138 -23.27 24.48 -3.57
C LEU A 138 -23.88 23.24 -2.88
N THR A 139 -24.10 22.18 -3.66
CA THR A 139 -24.45 20.88 -3.08
C THR A 139 -23.27 20.32 -2.28
N ASN A 140 -23.53 19.39 -1.36
CA ASN A 140 -22.48 18.72 -0.58
C ASN A 140 -21.38 18.14 -1.50
N PHE A 141 -21.76 17.47 -2.57
CA PHE A 141 -20.81 16.90 -3.52
C PHE A 141 -19.93 17.98 -4.19
N GLN A 142 -20.54 19.10 -4.58
CA GLN A 142 -19.80 20.22 -5.18
C GLN A 142 -18.85 20.89 -4.17
N ALA A 143 -19.30 21.09 -2.94
CA ALA A 143 -18.50 21.65 -1.85
C ALA A 143 -17.30 20.76 -1.52
N TYR A 144 -17.52 19.45 -1.39
CA TYR A 144 -16.41 18.52 -1.18
C TYR A 144 -15.44 18.51 -2.36
N ARG A 145 -15.93 18.37 -3.59
CA ARG A 145 -15.08 18.27 -4.78
C ARG A 145 -14.26 19.53 -5.05
N ARG A 146 -14.85 20.73 -4.84
CA ARG A 146 -14.23 21.99 -5.24
C ARG A 146 -13.46 22.69 -4.13
N ILE A 147 -13.82 22.44 -2.86
CA ILE A 147 -13.28 23.18 -1.72
C ILE A 147 -12.57 22.24 -0.73
N VAL A 148 -13.25 21.21 -0.23
CA VAL A 148 -12.73 20.37 0.85
C VAL A 148 -11.61 19.45 0.36
N PHE A 149 -11.83 18.67 -0.71
CA PHE A 149 -10.84 17.72 -1.19
C PHE A 149 -9.52 18.34 -1.66
N PRO A 150 -9.49 19.47 -2.39
CA PRO A 150 -8.22 20.10 -2.75
C PRO A 150 -7.39 20.55 -1.54
N GLN A 151 -8.05 21.08 -0.50
CA GLN A 151 -7.39 21.47 0.75
C GLN A 151 -6.93 20.25 1.55
N ALA A 152 -7.81 19.25 1.70
CA ALA A 152 -7.49 17.99 2.37
C ALA A 152 -6.31 17.25 1.69
N LEU A 153 -6.24 17.27 0.35
CA LEU A 153 -5.14 16.65 -0.39
C LEU A 153 -3.79 17.29 -0.06
N ARG A 154 -3.74 18.61 0.06
CA ARG A 154 -2.51 19.32 0.48
C ARG A 154 -2.05 18.84 1.84
N SER A 155 -2.95 18.77 2.83
CA SER A 155 -2.61 18.29 4.17
C SER A 155 -2.30 16.80 4.23
N ALA A 156 -2.79 16.01 3.26
CA ALA A 156 -2.52 14.58 3.17
C ALA A 156 -1.13 14.25 2.59
N LEU A 157 -0.54 15.15 1.76
CA LEU A 157 0.67 14.85 0.97
C LEU A 157 1.82 14.26 1.80
N PRO A 158 2.22 14.81 2.96
CA PRO A 158 3.31 14.26 3.75
C PRO A 158 3.01 12.84 4.25
N ASN A 159 1.76 12.60 4.68
CA ASN A 159 1.33 11.29 5.15
C ASN A 159 1.19 10.27 4.00
N LEU A 160 0.80 10.72 2.81
CA LEU A 160 0.79 9.88 1.60
C LEU A 160 2.21 9.51 1.18
N ALA A 161 3.17 10.43 1.26
CA ALA A 161 4.58 10.12 1.02
C ALA A 161 5.07 8.99 1.96
N ASN A 162 4.79 9.13 3.25
CA ASN A 162 5.13 8.11 4.24
C ASN A 162 4.43 6.77 3.97
N LEU A 163 3.15 6.79 3.56
CA LEU A 163 2.41 5.58 3.19
C LEU A 163 3.09 4.86 2.03
N VAL A 164 3.41 5.59 0.95
CA VAL A 164 4.05 5.04 -0.26
C VAL A 164 5.41 4.42 0.08
N ILE A 165 6.25 5.15 0.83
CA ILE A 165 7.56 4.67 1.26
C ILE A 165 7.45 3.43 2.14
N ASN A 166 6.53 3.41 3.10
CA ASN A 166 6.32 2.27 3.98
C ASN A 166 5.75 1.06 3.20
N LEU A 167 4.90 1.31 2.22
CA LEU A 167 4.38 0.26 1.35
C LEU A 167 5.49 -0.37 0.50
N VAL A 168 6.36 0.44 -0.12
CA VAL A 168 7.54 -0.05 -0.86
C VAL A 168 8.45 -0.87 0.04
N LYS A 169 8.77 -0.38 1.25
CA LYS A 169 9.55 -1.16 2.23
C LYS A 169 8.84 -2.46 2.62
N GLY A 170 7.51 -2.40 2.78
CA GLY A 170 6.68 -3.56 3.13
C GLY A 170 6.68 -4.63 2.05
N THR A 171 6.82 -4.27 0.76
CA THR A 171 6.90 -5.27 -0.31
C THR A 171 8.12 -6.18 -0.19
N SER A 172 9.15 -5.79 0.57
CA SER A 172 10.29 -6.66 0.86
C SER A 172 9.90 -7.98 1.54
N LEU A 173 8.68 -8.08 2.08
CA LEU A 173 8.15 -9.31 2.67
C LEU A 173 7.40 -10.19 1.66
N VAL A 174 7.16 -9.71 0.43
CA VAL A 174 6.37 -10.46 -0.56
C VAL A 174 7.06 -11.75 -1.03
N PHE A 175 8.38 -11.84 -0.84
CA PHE A 175 9.15 -13.05 -1.17
C PHE A 175 8.62 -14.31 -0.44
N VAL A 176 8.00 -14.17 0.74
CA VAL A 176 7.40 -15.31 1.46
C VAL A 176 6.22 -15.93 0.71
N MET A 177 5.65 -15.17 -0.25
CA MET A 177 4.60 -15.61 -1.18
C MET A 177 5.17 -16.12 -2.51
N THR A 178 6.48 -16.38 -2.58
CA THR A 178 7.19 -16.79 -3.81
C THR A 178 7.16 -15.78 -4.97
N VAL A 179 6.79 -14.54 -4.72
CA VAL A 179 6.82 -13.46 -5.70
C VAL A 179 8.25 -12.97 -5.87
N LYS A 180 8.72 -12.88 -7.11
CA LYS A 180 10.10 -12.49 -7.45
C LYS A 180 10.25 -10.95 -7.49
N ASP A 181 10.25 -10.34 -6.30
CA ASP A 181 10.57 -8.94 -6.07
C ASP A 181 12.09 -8.70 -5.92
N ILE A 182 12.48 -7.51 -5.55
CA ILE A 182 13.87 -7.13 -5.24
C ILE A 182 14.48 -8.11 -4.22
N THR A 183 13.78 -8.37 -3.12
CA THR A 183 14.28 -9.22 -2.02
C THR A 183 14.39 -10.67 -2.44
N ALA A 184 13.39 -11.20 -3.16
CA ALA A 184 13.39 -12.57 -3.64
C ALA A 184 14.56 -12.84 -4.59
N LEU A 185 14.81 -11.94 -5.55
CA LEU A 185 15.89 -12.11 -6.52
C LEU A 185 17.27 -12.10 -5.84
N ALA A 186 17.52 -11.17 -4.92
CA ALA A 186 18.78 -11.14 -4.17
C ALA A 186 18.97 -12.39 -3.29
N LYS A 187 17.90 -12.93 -2.69
CA LYS A 187 17.96 -14.14 -1.89
C LYS A 187 18.20 -15.40 -2.75
N ILE A 188 17.68 -15.41 -3.98
CA ILE A 188 17.96 -16.49 -4.93
C ILE A 188 19.46 -16.50 -5.28
N GLU A 189 20.05 -15.34 -5.61
CA GLU A 189 21.50 -15.24 -5.86
C GLU A 189 22.33 -15.68 -4.63
N ALA A 190 21.91 -15.23 -3.43
CA ALA A 190 22.56 -15.65 -2.19
C ALA A 190 22.50 -17.15 -1.96
N SER A 191 21.41 -17.82 -2.33
CA SER A 191 21.27 -19.28 -2.14
C SER A 191 22.21 -20.10 -3.03
N HIS A 192 22.66 -19.56 -4.17
CA HIS A 192 23.60 -20.21 -5.05
C HIS A 192 25.07 -20.06 -4.61
N SER A 193 25.38 -18.94 -3.94
CA SER A 193 26.77 -18.55 -3.62
C SER A 193 27.06 -18.51 -2.12
N TYR A 194 26.04 -18.66 -1.27
CA TYR A 194 26.11 -18.50 0.20
C TYR A 194 26.57 -17.11 0.66
N GLN A 195 26.55 -16.09 -0.23
CA GLN A 195 26.96 -14.72 0.06
C GLN A 195 25.77 -13.85 0.50
N TYR A 196 25.15 -14.20 1.62
CA TYR A 196 23.96 -13.53 2.14
C TYR A 196 24.22 -12.08 2.58
N SER A 197 25.39 -11.82 3.18
CA SER A 197 25.74 -10.45 3.66
C SER A 197 25.81 -9.46 2.53
N GLU A 198 26.45 -9.83 1.42
CA GLU A 198 26.59 -9.04 0.21
C GLU A 198 25.22 -8.80 -0.44
N SER A 199 24.40 -9.84 -0.50
CA SER A 199 23.03 -9.74 -1.05
C SER A 199 22.15 -8.82 -0.22
N TYR A 200 22.22 -8.87 1.12
CA TYR A 200 21.49 -7.93 1.97
C TYR A 200 21.99 -6.49 1.82
N LEU A 201 23.28 -6.27 1.61
CA LEU A 201 23.82 -4.95 1.30
C LEU A 201 23.23 -4.40 0.00
N VAL A 202 23.14 -5.24 -1.05
CA VAL A 202 22.51 -4.88 -2.32
C VAL A 202 21.05 -4.51 -2.14
N ILE A 203 20.26 -5.34 -1.43
CA ILE A 203 18.86 -5.05 -1.10
C ILE A 203 18.76 -3.68 -0.42
N PHE A 204 19.56 -3.45 0.61
CA PHE A 204 19.56 -2.23 1.39
C PHE A 204 19.83 -1.00 0.53
N VAL A 205 20.84 -1.04 -0.34
CA VAL A 205 21.18 0.07 -1.26
C VAL A 205 20.03 0.35 -2.23
N ILE A 206 19.46 -0.68 -2.86
CA ILE A 206 18.36 -0.49 -3.82
C ILE A 206 17.13 0.14 -3.14
N TYR A 207 16.73 -0.34 -1.95
CA TYR A 207 15.61 0.25 -1.23
C TYR A 207 15.87 1.70 -0.78
N ILE A 208 17.11 2.04 -0.38
CA ILE A 208 17.48 3.44 -0.07
C ILE A 208 17.29 4.31 -1.30
N ILE A 209 17.79 3.87 -2.47
CA ILE A 209 17.66 4.64 -3.71
C ILE A 209 16.18 4.85 -4.07
N ILE A 210 15.38 3.79 -4.08
CA ILE A 210 13.95 3.87 -4.43
C ILE A 210 13.20 4.78 -3.45
N CYS A 211 13.36 4.55 -2.15
CA CYS A 211 12.70 5.36 -1.13
C CYS A 211 13.15 6.82 -1.16
N GLY A 212 14.43 7.06 -1.41
CA GLY A 212 15.00 8.41 -1.56
C GLY A 212 14.42 9.14 -2.78
N LEU A 213 14.29 8.45 -3.92
CA LEU A 213 13.65 9.00 -5.12
C LEU A 213 12.18 9.34 -4.88
N ILE A 214 11.43 8.44 -4.24
CA ILE A 214 10.03 8.69 -3.89
C ILE A 214 9.93 9.90 -2.96
N GLN A 215 10.75 9.96 -1.92
CA GLN A 215 10.77 11.09 -0.99
C GLN A 215 11.09 12.41 -1.70
N TRP A 216 12.05 12.40 -2.64
CA TRP A 216 12.40 13.58 -3.41
C TRP A 216 11.24 14.05 -4.30
N ILE A 217 10.52 13.13 -4.97
CA ILE A 217 9.33 13.44 -5.78
C ILE A 217 8.24 14.09 -4.90
N PHE A 218 7.93 13.49 -3.74
CA PHE A 218 6.89 14.02 -2.86
C PHE A 218 7.26 15.39 -2.28
N ARG A 219 8.51 15.62 -1.90
CA ARG A 219 8.97 16.96 -1.49
C ARG A 219 8.80 18.01 -2.58
N GLY A 220 9.01 17.64 -3.85
CA GLY A 220 8.74 18.52 -4.98
C GLY A 220 7.25 18.85 -5.11
N LEU A 221 6.37 17.87 -4.90
CA LEU A 221 4.93 18.07 -4.89
C LEU A 221 4.49 18.96 -3.73
N GLU A 222 4.96 18.71 -2.51
CA GLU A 222 4.67 19.51 -1.33
C GLU A 222 5.00 21.00 -1.57
N LYS A 223 6.23 21.29 -2.01
CA LYS A 223 6.65 22.66 -2.33
C LYS A 223 5.74 23.35 -3.37
N ARG A 224 5.29 22.60 -4.38
CA ARG A 224 4.40 23.15 -5.41
C ARG A 224 3.00 23.48 -4.87
N TYR A 225 2.51 22.70 -3.91
CA TYR A 225 1.20 22.92 -3.31
C TYR A 225 1.21 23.92 -2.14
N ASP A 226 2.34 24.13 -1.46
CA ASP A 226 2.50 25.16 -0.42
C ASP A 226 2.60 26.57 -1.00
N LEU A 227 3.03 26.71 -2.27
CA LEU A 227 3.16 28.00 -2.97
C LEU A 227 1.87 28.44 -3.69
N ALA A 228 0.82 27.66 -3.69
CA ALA A 228 -0.47 27.93 -4.30
C ALA A 228 -1.59 28.04 -3.25
#